data_7ab257d35518db3dc0d4c8997d927a60
#
_entry.id   7ab257d35518db3dc0d4c8997d927a60
#
_cell.length_a   1.000
_cell.length_b   1.000
_cell.length_c   1.000
_cell.angle_alpha   90.00
_cell.angle_beta   90.00
_cell.angle_gamma   90.00
#
_symmetry.space_group_name_H-M   'P 1'
#
loop_
_entity.id
_entity.type
_entity.pdbx_description
1 polymer ?
#
loop_
_entity_poly.entity_id
_entity_poly.type
_entity_poly.pdbx_seq_one_letter_code
_entity_poly.pdbx_strand_id
1 'polypeptide(L)'
;MATFPASATDPSIVRLAQDPACVQALNWIDGSSAWVTEQQIRITETPAPEYGEKRRAELLQSILADMGYKARIDETGNVVVERIGMQADRVVLVAAHLDTVFMAGTDVQVRRDGKRLLAPGISDNGAGLAALVAVARAYVESSLRTDATIVFAADVGEEGEGNLRGIRALVDAYGSRLAAVIAIDGPSTAHITTQGIASRRFEFTVSGPGGHSWSDFGMPNPITALSRGIVQFSAIRLPDSPRSTFNFGVIEGGNSVNSIPGDASVKVDLRSENEAELGRLETSLRDAMQSGFAAEIAARRSAAGTLQMKVQSLGSRPAGKLPDNSPLLQTVRDVDRFLQNSARIESSSTDANLPLSMKIPAVSLGGGGKGGGAHTLAEWYDATGRELGIKRLFLVTASLAGLQQ
;
A
#
# COMPACT_ATOMS: atom_id res chain seq x y z
N MET A 1 26.87 6.54 -9.35
CA MET A 1 26.51 5.22 -9.91
C MET A 1 27.53 4.21 -9.38
N ALA A 2 27.17 3.43 -8.36
CA ALA A 2 28.03 2.35 -7.90
C ALA A 2 27.70 1.10 -8.75
N THR A 3 28.58 0.78 -9.66
CA THR A 3 28.57 -0.49 -10.40
C THR A 3 29.05 -1.58 -9.45
N PHE A 4 28.13 -2.42 -8.98
CA PHE A 4 28.51 -3.62 -8.27
C PHE A 4 29.12 -4.63 -9.27
N PRO A 5 30.23 -5.32 -8.91
CA PRO A 5 30.76 -6.38 -9.74
C PRO A 5 29.69 -7.47 -9.92
N ALA A 6 29.59 -8.04 -11.11
CA ALA A 6 28.76 -9.19 -11.39
C ALA A 6 29.22 -10.38 -10.52
N SER A 7 28.71 -10.48 -9.30
CA SER A 7 28.92 -11.67 -8.47
C SER A 7 28.11 -12.82 -9.07
N ALA A 8 28.69 -14.03 -9.07
CA ALA A 8 27.98 -15.23 -9.52
C ALA A 8 26.66 -15.39 -8.75
N THR A 9 25.66 -15.91 -9.42
CA THR A 9 24.36 -16.29 -8.78
C THR A 9 24.64 -17.26 -7.63
N ASP A 10 23.96 -17.05 -6.49
CA ASP A 10 24.10 -17.95 -5.35
C ASP A 10 23.77 -19.39 -5.75
N PRO A 11 24.66 -20.37 -5.48
CA PRO A 11 24.41 -21.77 -5.81
C PRO A 11 23.13 -22.35 -5.20
N SER A 12 22.63 -21.79 -4.10
CA SER A 12 21.36 -22.22 -3.48
C SER A 12 20.17 -21.91 -4.37
N ILE A 13 20.11 -20.74 -5.00
CA ILE A 13 19.06 -20.37 -5.95
C ILE A 13 19.11 -21.24 -7.20
N VAL A 14 20.32 -21.55 -7.68
CA VAL A 14 20.47 -22.43 -8.84
C VAL A 14 19.96 -23.83 -8.52
N ARG A 15 20.32 -24.41 -7.35
CA ARG A 15 19.82 -25.72 -6.91
C ARG A 15 18.30 -25.71 -6.72
N LEU A 16 17.75 -24.65 -6.10
CA LEU A 16 16.30 -24.48 -5.95
C LEU A 16 15.60 -24.50 -7.31
N ALA A 17 16.08 -23.73 -8.28
CA ALA A 17 15.49 -23.63 -9.62
C ALA A 17 15.64 -24.94 -10.44
N GLN A 18 16.57 -25.82 -10.08
CA GLN A 18 16.78 -27.14 -10.70
C GLN A 18 16.01 -28.25 -10.00
N ASP A 19 15.42 -28.02 -8.83
CA ASP A 19 14.55 -28.98 -8.17
C ASP A 19 13.36 -29.33 -9.09
N PRO A 20 13.04 -30.63 -9.28
CA PRO A 20 11.98 -31.04 -10.21
C PRO A 20 10.62 -30.39 -9.95
N ALA A 21 10.24 -30.22 -8.68
CA ALA A 21 8.98 -29.56 -8.31
C ALA A 21 9.04 -28.07 -8.63
N CYS A 22 10.19 -27.42 -8.39
CA CYS A 22 10.39 -26.03 -8.76
C CYS A 22 10.35 -25.82 -10.27
N VAL A 23 10.99 -26.69 -11.06
CA VAL A 23 10.93 -26.69 -12.54
C VAL A 23 9.47 -26.82 -13.02
N GLN A 24 8.68 -27.69 -12.41
CA GLN A 24 7.25 -27.82 -12.74
C GLN A 24 6.48 -26.51 -12.48
N ALA A 25 6.71 -25.86 -11.35
CA ALA A 25 6.12 -24.55 -11.04
C ALA A 25 6.51 -23.48 -12.06
N LEU A 26 7.81 -23.37 -12.38
CA LEU A 26 8.32 -22.38 -13.33
C LEU A 26 7.75 -22.60 -14.74
N ASN A 27 7.63 -23.84 -15.19
CA ASN A 27 7.01 -24.19 -16.46
C ASN A 27 5.52 -23.83 -16.49
N TRP A 28 4.80 -24.09 -15.38
CA TRP A 28 3.41 -23.68 -15.27
C TRP A 28 3.28 -22.15 -15.36
N ILE A 29 4.13 -21.39 -14.67
CA ILE A 29 4.13 -19.93 -14.71
C ILE A 29 4.32 -19.44 -16.16
N ASP A 30 5.25 -20.03 -16.93
CA ASP A 30 5.49 -19.65 -18.33
C ASP A 30 4.27 -19.86 -19.22
N GLY A 31 3.47 -20.88 -18.96
CA GLY A 31 2.24 -21.19 -19.71
C GLY A 31 0.99 -20.47 -19.21
N SER A 32 1.03 -19.78 -18.06
CA SER A 32 -0.17 -19.37 -17.34
C SER A 32 -0.71 -17.97 -17.70
N SER A 33 -0.04 -17.22 -18.55
CA SER A 33 -0.33 -15.78 -18.78
C SER A 33 -1.79 -15.47 -19.13
N ALA A 34 -2.44 -16.32 -19.93
CA ALA A 34 -3.85 -16.14 -20.29
C ALA A 34 -4.77 -16.32 -19.06
N TRP A 35 -4.54 -17.36 -18.27
CA TRP A 35 -5.30 -17.62 -17.04
C TRP A 35 -5.10 -16.49 -16.00
N VAL A 36 -3.86 -16.04 -15.80
CA VAL A 36 -3.57 -14.93 -14.88
C VAL A 36 -4.26 -13.63 -15.33
N THR A 37 -4.31 -13.38 -16.65
CA THR A 37 -5.03 -12.22 -17.20
C THR A 37 -6.53 -12.31 -16.92
N GLU A 38 -7.12 -13.48 -17.04
CA GLU A 38 -8.54 -13.70 -16.73
C GLU A 38 -8.81 -13.42 -15.24
N GLN A 39 -7.97 -13.96 -14.34
CA GLN A 39 -8.13 -13.68 -12.91
C GLN A 39 -7.98 -12.18 -12.62
N GLN A 40 -6.98 -11.49 -13.20
CA GLN A 40 -6.79 -10.07 -13.01
C GLN A 40 -8.02 -9.25 -13.44
N ILE A 41 -8.62 -9.59 -14.59
CA ILE A 41 -9.84 -8.94 -15.08
C ILE A 41 -10.98 -9.16 -14.08
N ARG A 42 -11.26 -10.40 -13.68
CA ARG A 42 -12.33 -10.72 -12.71
C ARG A 42 -12.14 -9.99 -11.38
N ILE A 43 -10.92 -9.93 -10.88
CA ILE A 43 -10.58 -9.23 -9.63
C ILE A 43 -10.83 -7.73 -9.79
N THR A 44 -10.34 -7.12 -10.88
CA THR A 44 -10.47 -5.68 -11.13
C THR A 44 -11.92 -5.27 -11.31
N GLU A 45 -12.71 -6.03 -12.07
CA GLU A 45 -14.14 -5.77 -12.33
C GLU A 45 -15.04 -5.97 -11.10
N THR A 46 -14.47 -6.49 -10.00
CA THR A 46 -15.14 -6.55 -8.69
C THR A 46 -14.74 -5.32 -7.87
N PRO A 47 -15.59 -4.28 -7.74
CA PRO A 47 -15.23 -3.06 -7.03
C PRO A 47 -14.83 -3.32 -5.58
N ALA A 48 -13.78 -2.65 -5.13
CA ALA A 48 -13.31 -2.71 -3.75
C ALA A 48 -12.83 -1.33 -3.27
N PRO A 49 -13.73 -0.35 -3.07
CA PRO A 49 -13.37 0.90 -2.43
C PRO A 49 -12.89 0.63 -1.01
N GLU A 50 -12.18 1.58 -0.40
CA GLU A 50 -11.83 1.51 1.03
C GLU A 50 -13.07 1.17 1.87
N TYR A 51 -12.93 0.22 2.81
CA TYR A 51 -14.01 -0.33 3.65
C TYR A 51 -15.15 -1.04 2.89
N GLY A 52 -15.02 -1.22 1.57
CA GLY A 52 -15.99 -1.90 0.69
C GLY A 52 -15.42 -3.16 0.01
N GLU A 53 -14.35 -3.75 0.55
CA GLU A 53 -13.57 -4.84 -0.06
C GLU A 53 -14.27 -6.20 -0.05
N LYS A 54 -15.35 -6.36 0.72
CA LYS A 54 -16.00 -7.65 1.01
C LYS A 54 -16.24 -8.50 -0.24
N ARG A 55 -16.81 -7.91 -1.31
CA ARG A 55 -17.15 -8.66 -2.53
C ARG A 55 -15.92 -9.19 -3.25
N ARG A 56 -14.84 -8.41 -3.28
CA ARG A 56 -13.55 -8.84 -3.86
C ARG A 56 -12.89 -9.89 -2.98
N ALA A 57 -13.00 -9.79 -1.66
CA ALA A 57 -12.52 -10.80 -0.73
C ALA A 57 -13.25 -12.14 -0.92
N GLU A 58 -14.58 -12.14 -1.05
CA GLU A 58 -15.37 -13.33 -1.35
C GLU A 58 -14.98 -13.97 -2.69
N LEU A 59 -14.70 -13.16 -3.72
CA LEU A 59 -14.18 -13.66 -5.01
C LEU A 59 -12.81 -14.32 -4.84
N LEU A 60 -11.86 -13.67 -4.15
CA LEU A 60 -10.52 -14.22 -3.92
C LEU A 60 -10.59 -15.50 -3.09
N GLN A 61 -11.44 -15.56 -2.06
CA GLN A 61 -11.69 -16.76 -1.28
C GLN A 61 -12.15 -17.90 -2.17
N SER A 62 -13.11 -17.66 -3.09
CA SER A 62 -13.59 -18.68 -4.04
C SER A 62 -12.47 -19.13 -4.97
N ILE A 63 -11.71 -18.22 -5.57
CA ILE A 63 -10.60 -18.55 -6.47
C ILE A 63 -9.56 -19.46 -5.77
N LEU A 64 -9.21 -19.15 -4.54
CA LEU A 64 -8.25 -19.94 -3.76
C LEU A 64 -8.83 -21.29 -3.31
N ALA A 65 -10.12 -21.32 -2.97
CA ALA A 65 -10.82 -22.56 -2.62
C ALA A 65 -10.91 -23.52 -3.81
N ASP A 66 -11.16 -23.02 -5.02
CA ASP A 66 -11.19 -23.81 -6.27
C ASP A 66 -9.82 -24.45 -6.58
N MET A 67 -8.72 -23.92 -6.02
CA MET A 67 -7.38 -24.52 -6.10
C MET A 67 -7.14 -25.58 -5.02
N GLY A 68 -8.10 -25.82 -4.12
CA GLY A 68 -7.98 -26.77 -3.01
C GLY A 68 -7.46 -26.19 -1.70
N TYR A 69 -7.27 -24.87 -1.61
CA TYR A 69 -6.89 -24.23 -0.36
C TYR A 69 -8.07 -24.08 0.60
N LYS A 70 -7.80 -24.16 1.90
CA LYS A 70 -8.77 -23.80 2.96
C LYS A 70 -8.74 -22.28 3.16
N ALA A 71 -9.31 -21.56 2.22
CA ALA A 71 -9.35 -20.10 2.27
C ALA A 71 -10.40 -19.60 3.29
N ARG A 72 -9.99 -18.69 4.16
CA ARG A 72 -10.89 -18.01 5.11
C ARG A 72 -10.82 -16.50 4.95
N ILE A 73 -11.90 -15.83 5.28
CA ILE A 73 -11.92 -14.37 5.50
C ILE A 73 -11.86 -14.16 7.01
N ASP A 74 -10.87 -13.39 7.48
CA ASP A 74 -10.71 -13.09 8.90
C ASP A 74 -11.67 -11.96 9.35
N GLU A 75 -11.67 -11.63 10.64
CA GLU A 75 -12.54 -10.62 11.23
C GLU A 75 -12.28 -9.20 10.68
N THR A 76 -11.07 -8.94 10.17
CA THR A 76 -10.70 -7.66 9.57
C THR A 76 -11.16 -7.56 8.12
N GLY A 77 -11.38 -8.71 7.46
CA GLY A 77 -11.77 -8.83 6.05
C GLY A 77 -10.66 -9.35 5.13
N ASN A 78 -9.50 -9.72 5.67
CA ASN A 78 -8.42 -10.33 4.88
C ASN A 78 -8.79 -11.73 4.42
N VAL A 79 -8.47 -12.08 3.18
CA VAL A 79 -8.52 -13.47 2.70
C VAL A 79 -7.19 -14.14 3.01
N VAL A 80 -7.24 -15.24 3.74
CA VAL A 80 -6.02 -15.90 4.22
C VAL A 80 -6.05 -17.39 3.88
N VAL A 81 -4.96 -17.89 3.32
CA VAL A 81 -4.68 -19.33 3.18
C VAL A 81 -3.31 -19.65 3.76
N GLU A 82 -3.21 -20.80 4.42
CA GLU A 82 -1.98 -21.29 5.00
C GLU A 82 -1.56 -22.58 4.30
N ARG A 83 -0.36 -22.59 3.77
CA ARG A 83 0.30 -23.78 3.27
C ARG A 83 1.31 -24.22 4.31
N ILE A 84 0.88 -25.17 5.15
CA ILE A 84 1.64 -25.61 6.31
C ILE A 84 2.97 -26.25 5.88
N GLY A 85 4.07 -25.75 6.41
CA GLY A 85 5.41 -26.31 6.30
C GLY A 85 5.74 -27.28 7.44
N MET A 86 6.95 -27.85 7.43
CA MET A 86 7.43 -28.74 8.48
C MET A 86 7.62 -28.00 9.82
N GLN A 87 8.02 -26.75 9.77
CA GLN A 87 8.17 -25.83 10.92
C GLN A 87 7.00 -24.86 10.93
N ALA A 88 5.90 -25.26 11.56
CA ALA A 88 4.67 -24.47 11.59
C ALA A 88 4.79 -23.13 12.36
N ASP A 89 5.82 -22.99 13.17
CA ASP A 89 6.16 -21.82 13.96
C ASP A 89 7.00 -20.78 13.18
N ARG A 90 7.43 -21.12 11.96
CA ARG A 90 8.14 -20.20 11.05
C ARG A 90 7.25 -19.88 9.85
N VAL A 91 7.00 -18.61 9.60
CA VAL A 91 6.03 -18.13 8.60
C VAL A 91 6.70 -17.18 7.61
N VAL A 92 6.49 -17.41 6.33
CA VAL A 92 6.71 -16.44 5.24
C VAL A 92 5.33 -15.93 4.79
N LEU A 93 5.05 -14.67 5.03
CA LEU A 93 3.82 -14.01 4.60
C LEU A 93 4.00 -13.35 3.24
N VAL A 94 3.11 -13.67 2.30
CA VAL A 94 3.01 -13.03 0.98
C VAL A 94 1.64 -12.36 0.92
N ALA A 95 1.61 -11.04 0.82
CA ALA A 95 0.38 -10.25 0.88
C ALA A 95 0.22 -9.36 -0.35
N ALA A 96 -1.03 -9.08 -0.73
CA ALA A 96 -1.39 -8.10 -1.76
C ALA A 96 -2.73 -7.47 -1.38
N HIS A 97 -2.84 -6.14 -1.42
CA HIS A 97 -4.03 -5.47 -0.94
C HIS A 97 -5.23 -5.58 -1.89
N LEU A 98 -6.42 -5.67 -1.29
CA LEU A 98 -7.71 -5.81 -1.98
C LEU A 98 -8.29 -4.48 -2.45
N ASP A 99 -8.09 -3.45 -1.66
CA ASP A 99 -8.72 -2.15 -1.85
C ASP A 99 -8.10 -1.32 -2.98
N THR A 100 -8.81 -0.29 -3.35
CA THR A 100 -8.38 0.73 -4.30
C THR A 100 -8.81 2.11 -3.81
N VAL A 101 -8.14 3.17 -4.27
CA VAL A 101 -8.50 4.57 -3.97
C VAL A 101 -9.82 5.02 -4.60
N PHE A 102 -10.42 4.19 -5.47
CA PHE A 102 -11.60 4.59 -6.23
C PHE A 102 -12.88 4.44 -5.42
N MET A 103 -13.72 5.49 -5.47
CA MET A 103 -14.98 5.54 -4.74
C MET A 103 -15.98 4.49 -5.24
N ALA A 104 -16.91 4.11 -4.38
CA ALA A 104 -18.05 3.27 -4.76
C ALA A 104 -18.82 3.88 -5.95
N GLY A 105 -19.16 3.04 -6.94
CA GLY A 105 -19.82 3.49 -8.16
C GLY A 105 -18.90 3.88 -9.30
N THR A 106 -17.58 3.88 -9.11
CA THR A 106 -16.61 4.03 -10.20
C THR A 106 -16.75 2.86 -11.17
N ASP A 107 -16.77 3.14 -12.48
CA ASP A 107 -16.75 2.12 -13.53
C ASP A 107 -15.37 1.45 -13.59
N VAL A 108 -15.31 0.19 -13.18
CA VAL A 108 -14.10 -0.64 -13.15
C VAL A 108 -14.11 -1.72 -14.24
N GLN A 109 -15.00 -1.60 -15.24
CA GLN A 109 -15.04 -2.54 -16.36
C GLN A 109 -13.78 -2.44 -17.19
N VAL A 110 -13.14 -3.59 -17.45
CA VAL A 110 -11.86 -3.65 -18.15
C VAL A 110 -12.07 -3.52 -19.66
N ARG A 111 -11.43 -2.53 -20.25
CA ARG A 111 -11.38 -2.33 -21.69
C ARG A 111 -10.02 -2.74 -22.24
N ARG A 112 -10.00 -3.25 -23.47
CA ARG A 112 -8.77 -3.62 -24.15
C ARG A 112 -8.41 -2.56 -25.19
N ASP A 113 -7.13 -2.13 -25.16
CA ASP A 113 -6.54 -1.27 -26.17
C ASP A 113 -5.18 -1.89 -26.58
N GLY A 114 -5.18 -2.62 -27.70
CA GLY A 114 -4.03 -3.41 -28.13
C GLY A 114 -3.61 -4.42 -27.06
N LYS A 115 -2.39 -4.25 -26.51
CA LYS A 115 -1.87 -5.09 -25.43
C LYS A 115 -2.26 -4.58 -24.03
N ARG A 116 -2.85 -3.39 -23.93
CA ARG A 116 -3.21 -2.78 -22.67
C ARG A 116 -4.60 -3.20 -22.21
N LEU A 117 -4.73 -3.42 -20.94
CA LEU A 117 -5.97 -3.49 -20.19
C LEU A 117 -6.15 -2.13 -19.51
N LEU A 118 -7.31 -1.53 -19.64
CA LEU A 118 -7.62 -0.19 -19.14
C LEU A 118 -8.77 -0.31 -18.14
N ALA A 119 -8.52 -0.04 -16.91
CA ALA A 119 -9.53 0.08 -15.85
C ALA A 119 -8.91 0.66 -14.58
N PRO A 120 -9.66 1.41 -13.76
CA PRO A 120 -9.25 1.80 -12.42
C PRO A 120 -8.92 0.57 -11.56
N GLY A 121 -7.74 0.55 -10.92
CA GLY A 121 -7.28 -0.56 -10.06
C GLY A 121 -6.77 -1.79 -10.83
N ILE A 122 -6.59 -1.73 -12.16
CA ILE A 122 -6.08 -2.86 -12.96
C ILE A 122 -4.61 -3.16 -12.69
N SER A 123 -3.84 -2.15 -12.36
CA SER A 123 -2.42 -2.19 -12.04
C SER A 123 -2.20 -2.19 -10.54
N ASP A 124 -2.85 -1.26 -9.86
CA ASP A 124 -2.81 -1.03 -8.43
C ASP A 124 -4.18 -1.34 -7.78
N ASN A 125 -4.40 -2.53 -7.17
CA ASN A 125 -3.46 -3.65 -7.08
C ASN A 125 -4.00 -4.93 -7.75
N GLY A 126 -4.78 -4.80 -8.83
CA GLY A 126 -5.29 -5.93 -9.62
C GLY A 126 -4.16 -6.83 -10.14
N ALA A 127 -3.01 -6.24 -10.53
CA ALA A 127 -1.84 -6.98 -10.96
C ALA A 127 -1.18 -7.74 -9.81
N GLY A 128 -1.04 -7.12 -8.63
CA GLY A 128 -0.47 -7.77 -7.45
C GLY A 128 -1.34 -8.91 -6.94
N LEU A 129 -2.66 -8.73 -6.88
CA LEU A 129 -3.59 -9.80 -6.51
C LEU A 129 -3.56 -10.98 -7.48
N ALA A 130 -3.51 -10.69 -8.79
CA ALA A 130 -3.38 -11.75 -9.80
C ALA A 130 -2.04 -12.50 -9.69
N ALA A 131 -0.96 -11.79 -9.35
CA ALA A 131 0.34 -12.42 -9.09
C ALA A 131 0.32 -13.27 -7.82
N LEU A 132 -0.30 -12.80 -6.73
CA LEU A 132 -0.50 -13.57 -5.49
C LEU A 132 -1.20 -14.91 -5.79
N VAL A 133 -2.32 -14.85 -6.51
CA VAL A 133 -3.12 -16.01 -6.91
C VAL A 133 -2.31 -16.95 -7.81
N ALA A 134 -1.51 -16.41 -8.74
CA ALA A 134 -0.65 -17.18 -9.63
C ALA A 134 0.49 -17.90 -8.86
N VAL A 135 1.13 -17.22 -7.90
CA VAL A 135 2.15 -17.85 -7.03
C VAL A 135 1.52 -18.96 -6.19
N ALA A 136 0.36 -18.71 -5.58
CA ALA A 136 -0.35 -19.74 -4.83
C ALA A 136 -0.69 -20.97 -5.72
N ARG A 137 -1.14 -20.74 -6.95
CA ARG A 137 -1.42 -21.82 -7.91
C ARG A 137 -0.15 -22.58 -8.30
N ALA A 138 0.97 -21.91 -8.53
CA ALA A 138 2.24 -22.55 -8.86
C ALA A 138 2.70 -23.55 -7.77
N TYR A 139 2.44 -23.23 -6.49
CA TYR A 139 2.69 -24.17 -5.39
C TYR A 139 1.76 -25.38 -5.39
N VAL A 140 0.54 -25.26 -5.87
CA VAL A 140 -0.37 -26.40 -6.03
C VAL A 140 0.09 -27.30 -7.18
N GLU A 141 0.41 -26.70 -8.33
CA GLU A 141 0.84 -27.40 -9.54
C GLU A 141 2.17 -28.17 -9.36
N SER A 142 3.07 -27.64 -8.52
CA SER A 142 4.40 -28.20 -8.32
C SER A 142 4.49 -29.24 -7.23
N SER A 143 3.52 -29.30 -6.32
CA SER A 143 3.59 -30.11 -5.09
C SER A 143 4.84 -29.84 -4.23
N LEU A 144 5.49 -28.68 -4.41
CA LEU A 144 6.70 -28.27 -3.70
C LEU A 144 6.44 -28.25 -2.19
N ARG A 145 7.28 -28.90 -1.38
CA ARG A 145 7.19 -28.89 0.08
C ARG A 145 8.21 -27.93 0.67
N THR A 146 7.82 -27.21 1.72
CA THR A 146 8.64 -26.19 2.35
C THR A 146 8.84 -26.42 3.84
N ASP A 147 9.97 -25.96 4.38
CA ASP A 147 10.21 -25.99 5.82
C ASP A 147 9.30 -25.01 6.56
N ALA A 148 9.31 -23.74 6.18
CA ALA A 148 8.40 -22.76 6.77
C ALA A 148 6.99 -22.86 6.18
N THR A 149 6.00 -22.51 6.98
CA THR A 149 4.63 -22.26 6.52
C THR A 149 4.61 -21.04 5.61
N ILE A 150 3.97 -21.12 4.45
CA ILE A 150 3.69 -19.98 3.59
C ILE A 150 2.25 -19.53 3.80
N VAL A 151 2.08 -18.26 4.09
CA VAL A 151 0.77 -17.62 4.19
C VAL A 151 0.58 -16.72 2.98
N PHE A 152 -0.45 -17.00 2.17
CA PHE A 152 -0.92 -16.08 1.14
C PHE A 152 -2.11 -15.29 1.68
N ALA A 153 -2.03 -13.99 1.61
CA ALA A 153 -3.08 -13.11 2.11
C ALA A 153 -3.45 -12.04 1.08
N ALA A 154 -4.75 -11.89 0.83
CA ALA A 154 -5.25 -10.68 0.20
C ALA A 154 -5.81 -9.78 1.31
N ASP A 155 -5.15 -8.69 1.58
CA ASP A 155 -5.42 -7.86 2.75
C ASP A 155 -6.19 -6.59 2.42
N VAL A 156 -6.77 -5.95 3.43
CA VAL A 156 -7.67 -4.82 3.31
C VAL A 156 -7.05 -3.54 3.84
N GLY A 157 -7.40 -2.40 3.23
CA GLY A 157 -7.10 -1.08 3.79
C GLY A 157 -5.63 -0.70 3.69
N GLU A 158 -4.96 -1.04 2.59
CA GLU A 158 -3.66 -0.48 2.25
C GLU A 158 -3.81 0.97 1.86
N GLU A 159 -4.83 1.32 1.09
CA GLU A 159 -5.02 2.63 0.50
C GLU A 159 -5.63 3.66 1.47
N GLY A 160 -5.47 4.92 1.12
CA GLY A 160 -6.19 6.07 1.67
C GLY A 160 -6.24 6.14 3.20
N GLU A 161 -7.44 6.14 3.73
CA GLU A 161 -7.73 6.16 5.17
C GLU A 161 -7.82 4.75 5.79
N GLY A 162 -7.58 3.68 4.99
CA GLY A 162 -7.59 2.29 5.45
C GLY A 162 -6.54 1.94 6.49
N ASN A 163 -5.48 2.76 6.59
CA ASN A 163 -4.49 2.78 7.67
C ASN A 163 -3.76 1.43 7.89
N LEU A 164 -3.54 0.68 6.80
CA LEU A 164 -2.87 -0.63 6.83
C LEU A 164 -3.56 -1.63 7.77
N ARG A 165 -4.91 -1.58 7.92
CA ARG A 165 -5.62 -2.39 8.92
C ARG A 165 -5.49 -3.89 8.66
N GLY A 166 -5.43 -4.30 7.39
CA GLY A 166 -5.31 -5.69 7.01
C GLY A 166 -3.97 -6.28 7.40
N ILE A 167 -2.87 -5.64 6.96
CA ILE A 167 -1.53 -6.12 7.30
C ILE A 167 -1.25 -6.01 8.81
N ARG A 168 -1.84 -5.04 9.54
CA ARG A 168 -1.77 -4.97 11.00
C ARG A 168 -2.35 -6.23 11.64
N ALA A 169 -3.56 -6.63 11.24
CA ALA A 169 -4.20 -7.83 11.75
C ALA A 169 -3.37 -9.09 11.44
N LEU A 170 -2.77 -9.18 10.25
CA LEU A 170 -1.90 -10.29 9.88
C LEU A 170 -0.61 -10.32 10.71
N VAL A 171 0.05 -9.17 10.89
CA VAL A 171 1.27 -9.08 11.71
C VAL A 171 0.96 -9.43 13.17
N ASP A 172 -0.16 -8.99 13.72
CA ASP A 172 -0.59 -9.32 15.08
C ASP A 172 -0.90 -10.82 15.20
N ALA A 173 -1.59 -11.42 14.22
CA ALA A 173 -1.98 -12.83 14.24
C ALA A 173 -0.77 -13.79 14.16
N TYR A 174 0.23 -13.46 13.35
CA TYR A 174 1.40 -14.30 13.17
C TYR A 174 2.57 -13.93 14.11
N GLY A 175 2.67 -12.67 14.51
CA GLY A 175 3.59 -12.20 15.54
C GLY A 175 5.04 -12.62 15.32
N SER A 176 5.66 -13.19 16.34
CA SER A 176 7.06 -13.64 16.32
C SER A 176 7.33 -14.82 15.38
N ARG A 177 6.30 -15.45 14.81
CA ARG A 177 6.46 -16.50 13.78
C ARG A 177 6.86 -15.94 12.42
N LEU A 178 6.67 -14.65 12.16
CA LEU A 178 7.02 -14.01 10.89
C LEU A 178 8.53 -13.98 10.67
N ALA A 179 9.01 -14.82 9.78
CA ALA A 179 10.40 -14.82 9.33
C ALA A 179 10.65 -13.79 8.23
N ALA A 180 9.66 -13.55 7.38
CA ALA A 180 9.69 -12.54 6.33
C ALA A 180 8.28 -12.17 5.88
N VAL A 181 8.14 -10.93 5.36
CA VAL A 181 6.92 -10.43 4.71
C VAL A 181 7.27 -9.94 3.30
N ILE A 182 6.51 -10.38 2.31
CA ILE A 182 6.60 -9.93 0.92
C ILE A 182 5.25 -9.28 0.60
N ALA A 183 5.22 -7.95 0.51
CA ALA A 183 4.08 -7.23 -0.04
C ALA A 183 4.19 -7.22 -1.57
N ILE A 184 3.10 -7.55 -2.25
CA ILE A 184 3.03 -7.46 -3.71
C ILE A 184 2.22 -6.22 -4.05
N ASP A 185 2.88 -5.24 -4.66
CA ASP A 185 2.29 -3.94 -4.91
C ASP A 185 2.70 -3.43 -6.30
N GLY A 186 1.69 -3.21 -7.14
CA GLY A 186 1.86 -2.83 -8.54
C GLY A 186 2.56 -3.88 -9.41
N PRO A 187 2.86 -3.56 -10.68
CA PRO A 187 3.37 -4.54 -11.65
C PRO A 187 4.90 -4.58 -11.76
N SER A 188 5.61 -3.50 -11.51
CA SER A 188 7.01 -3.35 -11.95
C SER A 188 7.99 -4.27 -11.24
N THR A 189 8.80 -5.02 -12.01
CA THR A 189 9.93 -5.80 -11.48
C THR A 189 11.23 -4.98 -11.34
N ALA A 190 11.23 -3.72 -11.78
CA ALA A 190 12.42 -2.87 -11.76
C ALA A 190 12.74 -2.26 -10.38
N HIS A 191 11.95 -2.59 -9.35
CA HIS A 191 12.09 -2.00 -8.02
C HIS A 191 12.11 -3.08 -6.93
N ILE A 192 12.77 -2.74 -5.82
CA ILE A 192 12.72 -3.43 -4.53
C ILE A 192 12.48 -2.34 -3.48
N THR A 193 11.28 -2.24 -2.95
CA THR A 193 10.99 -1.31 -1.85
C THR A 193 11.50 -1.91 -0.55
N THR A 194 12.50 -1.27 0.04
CA THR A 194 13.16 -1.68 1.29
C THR A 194 13.00 -0.69 2.41
N GLN A 195 12.36 0.46 2.12
CA GLN A 195 12.12 1.52 3.09
C GLN A 195 10.70 2.02 2.99
N GLY A 196 9.97 1.94 4.10
CA GLY A 196 8.64 2.51 4.25
C GLY A 196 8.69 4.01 4.51
N ILE A 197 7.96 4.80 3.72
CA ILE A 197 7.78 6.23 3.95
C ILE A 197 6.70 6.42 5.00
N ALA A 198 7.04 7.08 6.11
CA ALA A 198 6.05 7.39 7.15
C ALA A 198 5.04 8.43 6.66
N SER A 199 3.79 8.31 7.11
CA SER A 199 2.77 9.33 6.88
C SER A 199 1.88 9.53 8.10
N ARG A 200 1.36 10.76 8.25
CA ARG A 200 0.33 11.10 9.22
C ARG A 200 -0.72 11.96 8.56
N ARG A 201 -1.98 11.62 8.78
CA ARG A 201 -3.11 12.28 8.17
C ARG A 201 -4.01 12.88 9.24
N PHE A 202 -4.45 14.12 9.00
CA PHE A 202 -5.28 14.85 9.96
C PHE A 202 -6.43 15.54 9.24
N GLU A 203 -7.54 15.68 9.95
CA GLU A 203 -8.61 16.59 9.64
C GLU A 203 -8.69 17.67 10.72
N PHE A 204 -8.67 18.94 10.29
CA PHE A 204 -8.93 20.08 11.13
C PHE A 204 -10.30 20.61 10.77
N THR A 205 -11.21 20.64 11.74
CA THR A 205 -12.55 21.20 11.61
C THR A 205 -12.68 22.41 12.51
N VAL A 206 -13.10 23.52 11.95
CA VAL A 206 -13.43 24.74 12.71
C VAL A 206 -14.92 24.98 12.60
N SER A 207 -15.57 25.17 13.75
CA SER A 207 -17.00 25.47 13.85
C SER A 207 -17.23 26.83 14.51
N GLY A 208 -18.27 27.53 14.08
CA GLY A 208 -18.64 28.84 14.57
C GLY A 208 -20.17 29.03 14.56
N PRO A 209 -20.65 30.20 14.97
CA PRO A 209 -22.08 30.48 15.06
C PRO A 209 -22.78 30.60 13.69
N GLY A 210 -22.01 30.83 12.60
CA GLY A 210 -22.59 31.25 11.34
C GLY A 210 -23.19 32.67 11.41
N GLY A 211 -23.76 33.17 10.32
CA GLY A 211 -24.44 34.47 10.32
C GLY A 211 -24.67 35.05 8.92
N HIS A 212 -25.30 36.20 8.86
CA HIS A 212 -25.51 36.91 7.62
C HIS A 212 -24.28 37.80 7.29
N SER A 213 -23.72 37.66 6.11
CA SER A 213 -22.45 38.30 5.75
C SER A 213 -22.42 39.83 5.90
N TRP A 214 -23.58 40.49 5.79
CA TRP A 214 -23.72 41.95 5.98
C TRP A 214 -24.03 42.29 7.42
N SER A 215 -25.11 41.75 7.99
CA SER A 215 -25.62 42.13 9.33
C SER A 215 -24.66 41.71 10.43
N ASP A 216 -24.01 40.58 10.28
CA ASP A 216 -23.12 39.98 11.27
C ASP A 216 -21.64 40.17 10.89
N PHE A 217 -21.33 41.15 10.01
CA PHE A 217 -19.97 41.40 9.58
C PHE A 217 -19.04 41.68 10.77
N GLY A 218 -17.90 40.96 10.80
CA GLY A 218 -16.92 41.04 11.90
C GLY A 218 -17.03 39.90 12.90
N MET A 219 -17.98 38.97 12.73
CA MET A 219 -17.94 37.67 13.42
C MET A 219 -16.80 36.82 12.87
N PRO A 220 -16.20 35.94 13.71
CA PRO A 220 -15.12 35.09 13.25
C PRO A 220 -15.61 34.04 12.24
N ASN A 221 -14.81 33.76 11.22
CA ASN A 221 -15.15 32.93 10.07
C ASN A 221 -14.30 31.67 10.04
N PRO A 222 -14.91 30.46 10.09
CA PRO A 222 -14.20 29.18 10.04
C PRO A 222 -13.29 29.00 8.82
N ILE A 223 -13.73 29.39 7.61
CA ILE A 223 -12.92 29.31 6.39
C ILE A 223 -11.68 30.18 6.50
N THR A 224 -11.83 31.41 7.00
CA THR A 224 -10.71 32.35 7.18
C THR A 224 -9.71 31.83 8.22
N ALA A 225 -10.19 31.23 9.31
CA ALA A 225 -9.35 30.65 10.34
C ALA A 225 -8.46 29.51 9.76
N LEU A 226 -9.04 28.57 9.01
CA LEU A 226 -8.30 27.49 8.34
C LEU A 226 -7.33 28.05 7.30
N SER A 227 -7.77 29.00 6.47
CA SER A 227 -6.94 29.60 5.41
C SER A 227 -5.68 30.28 5.98
N ARG A 228 -5.77 30.94 7.12
CA ARG A 228 -4.60 31.55 7.81
C ARG A 228 -3.61 30.47 8.25
N GLY A 229 -4.09 29.37 8.83
CA GLY A 229 -3.25 28.24 9.23
C GLY A 229 -2.58 27.55 8.02
N ILE A 230 -3.33 27.33 6.94
CA ILE A 230 -2.81 26.77 5.69
C ILE A 230 -1.68 27.63 5.11
N VAL A 231 -1.89 28.94 5.00
CA VAL A 231 -0.86 29.87 4.47
C VAL A 231 0.39 29.85 5.35
N GLN A 232 0.22 29.86 6.68
CA GLN A 232 1.35 29.84 7.61
C GLN A 232 2.14 28.52 7.49
N PHE A 233 1.47 27.38 7.45
CA PHE A 233 2.14 26.09 7.30
C PHE A 233 2.80 25.94 5.92
N SER A 234 2.14 26.42 4.86
CA SER A 234 2.68 26.32 3.50
C SER A 234 3.98 27.12 3.29
N ALA A 235 4.31 28.03 4.19
CA ALA A 235 5.57 28.76 4.18
C ALA A 235 6.74 28.01 4.85
N ILE A 236 6.51 26.81 5.41
CA ILE A 236 7.55 26.03 6.06
C ILE A 236 8.61 25.61 5.04
N ARG A 237 9.88 25.67 5.45
CA ARG A 237 10.97 25.09 4.67
C ARG A 237 11.13 23.61 5.03
N LEU A 238 11.03 22.78 4.02
CA LEU A 238 11.33 21.36 4.14
C LEU A 238 12.85 21.13 3.95
N PRO A 239 13.45 20.14 4.63
CA PRO A 239 14.84 19.77 4.41
C PRO A 239 14.99 19.07 3.04
N ASP A 240 16.20 19.15 2.46
CA ASP A 240 16.55 18.39 1.25
C ASP A 240 16.64 16.89 1.55
N SER A 241 17.05 16.55 2.77
CA SER A 241 17.12 15.19 3.31
C SER A 241 16.89 15.21 4.83
N PRO A 242 16.04 14.32 5.38
CA PRO A 242 15.24 13.30 4.68
C PRO A 242 14.16 13.95 3.80
N ARG A 243 13.84 13.31 2.67
CA ARG A 243 12.75 13.78 1.81
C ARG A 243 11.45 13.80 2.60
N SER A 244 10.78 14.96 2.57
CA SER A 244 9.54 15.19 3.28
C SER A 244 8.58 15.97 2.41
N THR A 245 7.29 15.74 2.57
CA THR A 245 6.24 16.39 1.80
C THR A 245 5.02 16.64 2.66
N PHE A 246 4.17 17.56 2.24
CA PHE A 246 2.82 17.72 2.76
C PHE A 246 1.84 18.05 1.63
N ASN A 247 0.56 17.76 1.86
CA ASN A 247 -0.50 18.10 0.94
C ASN A 247 -1.79 18.44 1.71
N PHE A 248 -2.41 19.57 1.38
CA PHE A 248 -3.78 19.87 1.76
C PHE A 248 -4.69 19.32 0.65
N GLY A 249 -5.20 18.11 0.83
CA GLY A 249 -5.85 17.33 -0.22
C GLY A 249 -7.35 17.60 -0.37
N VAL A 250 -8.02 17.94 0.74
CA VAL A 250 -9.47 18.22 0.76
C VAL A 250 -9.71 19.46 1.59
N ILE A 251 -10.58 20.36 1.11
CA ILE A 251 -11.09 21.51 1.88
C ILE A 251 -12.58 21.64 1.62
N GLU A 252 -13.36 21.79 2.68
CA GLU A 252 -14.82 21.92 2.62
C GLU A 252 -15.27 23.03 3.57
N GLY A 253 -16.43 23.64 3.30
CA GLY A 253 -17.03 24.62 4.20
C GLY A 253 -17.92 25.64 3.52
N GLY A 254 -18.91 26.11 4.27
CA GLY A 254 -19.89 27.07 3.80
C GLY A 254 -20.96 26.50 2.88
N ASN A 255 -22.05 27.23 2.73
CA ASN A 255 -23.19 26.84 1.91
C ASN A 255 -23.74 27.96 1.02
N SER A 256 -23.35 29.21 1.26
CA SER A 256 -23.80 30.38 0.49
C SER A 256 -22.79 31.53 0.57
N VAL A 257 -22.65 32.28 -0.53
CA VAL A 257 -21.71 33.42 -0.62
C VAL A 257 -22.06 34.60 0.30
N ASN A 258 -23.32 34.70 0.73
CA ASN A 258 -23.81 35.76 1.60
C ASN A 258 -24.06 35.28 3.06
N SER A 259 -23.48 34.17 3.44
CA SER A 259 -23.47 33.66 4.82
C SER A 259 -22.05 33.55 5.35
N ILE A 260 -21.87 33.87 6.64
CA ILE A 260 -20.70 33.45 7.40
C ILE A 260 -20.86 31.95 7.66
N PRO A 261 -19.86 31.10 7.32
CA PRO A 261 -19.97 29.66 7.51
C PRO A 261 -20.20 29.25 8.97
N GLY A 262 -21.01 28.23 9.18
CA GLY A 262 -21.13 27.58 10.48
C GLY A 262 -19.96 26.61 10.76
N ASP A 263 -19.35 26.05 9.70
CA ASP A 263 -18.22 25.13 9.79
C ASP A 263 -17.34 25.18 8.53
N ALA A 264 -16.12 24.70 8.69
CA ALA A 264 -15.19 24.39 7.61
C ALA A 264 -14.22 23.31 8.07
N SER A 265 -13.74 22.48 7.14
CA SER A 265 -12.73 21.47 7.42
C SER A 265 -11.64 21.41 6.35
N VAL A 266 -10.47 20.89 6.74
CA VAL A 266 -9.35 20.61 5.82
C VAL A 266 -8.67 19.31 6.20
N LYS A 267 -8.42 18.45 5.20
CA LYS A 267 -7.64 17.20 5.36
C LYS A 267 -6.22 17.41 4.85
N VAL A 268 -5.27 16.92 5.63
CA VAL A 268 -3.83 17.11 5.40
C VAL A 268 -3.12 15.78 5.46
N ASP A 269 -2.24 15.51 4.48
CA ASP A 269 -1.30 14.39 4.44
C ASP A 269 0.13 14.91 4.66
N LEU A 270 0.82 14.39 5.65
CA LEU A 270 2.24 14.63 5.92
C LEU A 270 3.02 13.36 5.64
N ARG A 271 4.17 13.45 4.96
CA ARG A 271 5.04 12.31 4.68
C ARG A 271 6.50 12.64 4.94
N SER A 272 7.27 11.63 5.40
CA SER A 272 8.72 11.73 5.54
C SER A 272 9.37 10.35 5.51
N GLU A 273 10.60 10.28 5.00
CA GLU A 273 11.48 9.10 5.11
C GLU A 273 12.00 8.90 6.55
N ASN A 274 11.75 9.87 7.45
CA ASN A 274 12.24 9.87 8.83
C ASN A 274 11.13 10.22 9.81
N GLU A 275 10.96 9.38 10.83
CA GLU A 275 9.89 9.52 11.83
C GLU A 275 10.05 10.77 12.71
N ALA A 276 11.28 11.16 13.05
CA ALA A 276 11.53 12.37 13.85
C ALA A 276 11.17 13.64 13.06
N GLU A 277 11.50 13.67 11.77
CA GLU A 277 11.13 14.79 10.89
C GLU A 277 9.61 14.85 10.67
N LEU A 278 8.95 13.70 10.52
CA LEU A 278 7.49 13.64 10.45
C LEU A 278 6.84 14.20 11.72
N GLY A 279 7.40 13.89 12.90
CA GLY A 279 6.95 14.46 14.17
C GLY A 279 7.13 15.98 14.24
N ARG A 280 8.26 16.50 13.70
CA ARG A 280 8.49 17.95 13.59
C ARG A 280 7.46 18.62 12.69
N LEU A 281 7.14 18.00 11.54
CA LEU A 281 6.12 18.50 10.61
C LEU A 281 4.73 18.53 11.25
N GLU A 282 4.36 17.47 11.98
CA GLU A 282 3.09 17.43 12.71
C GLU A 282 2.99 18.57 13.73
N THR A 283 4.03 18.75 14.55
CA THR A 283 4.06 19.85 15.52
C THR A 283 3.90 21.20 14.83
N SER A 284 4.68 21.45 13.77
CA SER A 284 4.59 22.68 13.00
C SER A 284 3.23 22.91 12.36
N LEU A 285 2.57 21.83 11.88
CA LEU A 285 1.22 21.91 11.33
C LEU A 285 0.21 22.31 12.42
N ARG A 286 0.25 21.65 13.56
CA ARG A 286 -0.65 21.94 14.68
C ARG A 286 -0.49 23.39 15.18
N ASP A 287 0.75 23.86 15.29
CA ASP A 287 1.07 25.23 15.72
C ASP A 287 0.56 26.27 14.70
N ALA A 288 0.75 26.02 13.40
CA ALA A 288 0.28 26.90 12.35
C ALA A 288 -1.26 26.99 12.32
N MET A 289 -1.94 25.84 12.42
CA MET A 289 -3.40 25.81 12.45
C MET A 289 -3.96 26.50 13.70
N GLN A 290 -3.36 26.29 14.87
CA GLN A 290 -3.72 26.97 16.12
C GLN A 290 -3.47 28.48 16.05
N SER A 291 -2.37 28.89 15.43
CA SER A 291 -2.03 30.31 15.23
C SER A 291 -3.03 31.00 14.28
N GLY A 292 -3.37 30.32 13.16
CA GLY A 292 -4.38 30.82 12.23
C GLY A 292 -5.77 30.99 12.86
N PHE A 293 -6.16 30.01 13.68
CA PHE A 293 -7.39 30.04 14.48
C PHE A 293 -7.39 31.20 15.47
N ALA A 294 -6.30 31.38 16.23
CA ALA A 294 -6.17 32.48 17.21
C ALA A 294 -6.17 33.84 16.52
N ALA A 295 -5.50 33.94 15.37
CA ALA A 295 -5.46 35.19 14.59
C ALA A 295 -6.86 35.61 14.07
N GLU A 296 -7.70 34.64 13.67
CA GLU A 296 -9.08 34.92 13.26
C GLU A 296 -9.92 35.43 14.44
N ILE A 297 -9.81 34.77 15.61
CA ILE A 297 -10.49 35.23 16.82
C ILE A 297 -10.04 36.65 17.20
N ALA A 298 -8.75 36.93 17.11
CA ALA A 298 -8.21 38.29 17.43
C ALA A 298 -8.66 39.36 16.43
N ALA A 299 -8.84 39.01 15.17
CA ALA A 299 -9.28 39.88 14.10
C ALA A 299 -10.78 40.21 14.13
N ARG A 300 -11.58 39.50 14.93
CA ARG A 300 -13.04 39.72 15.03
C ARG A 300 -13.35 41.14 15.48
N ARG A 301 -14.40 41.73 14.92
CA ARG A 301 -14.92 43.06 15.27
C ARG A 301 -16.20 42.99 16.08
N SER A 302 -16.81 41.83 16.21
CA SER A 302 -18.00 41.55 17.00
C SER A 302 -17.65 40.74 18.24
N ALA A 303 -18.23 41.11 19.38
CA ALA A 303 -18.12 40.30 20.61
C ALA A 303 -19.01 39.05 20.56
N ALA A 304 -19.92 38.95 19.60
CA ALA A 304 -20.81 37.82 19.43
C ALA A 304 -20.10 36.65 18.77
N GLY A 305 -20.25 35.48 19.37
CA GLY A 305 -19.74 34.23 18.82
C GLY A 305 -18.26 33.95 19.06
N THR A 306 -17.93 32.67 19.11
CA THR A 306 -16.57 32.16 19.18
C THR A 306 -16.41 30.98 18.23
N LEU A 307 -15.19 30.66 17.87
CA LEU A 307 -14.87 29.46 17.10
C LEU A 307 -14.47 28.30 18.04
N GLN A 308 -14.65 27.08 17.57
CA GLN A 308 -14.11 25.87 18.16
C GLN A 308 -13.31 25.14 17.09
N MET A 309 -12.14 24.60 17.44
CA MET A 309 -11.34 23.77 16.54
C MET A 309 -11.23 22.35 17.08
N LYS A 310 -11.55 21.37 16.24
CA LYS A 310 -11.35 19.95 16.48
C LYS A 310 -10.28 19.45 15.54
N VAL A 311 -9.38 18.59 16.05
CA VAL A 311 -8.37 17.89 15.25
C VAL A 311 -8.60 16.39 15.38
N GLN A 312 -8.74 15.72 14.26
CA GLN A 312 -8.91 14.27 14.19
C GLN A 312 -7.75 13.66 13.41
N SER A 313 -7.15 12.59 13.94
CA SER A 313 -6.22 11.75 13.18
C SER A 313 -7.02 10.83 12.27
N LEU A 314 -6.68 10.82 10.97
CA LEU A 314 -7.31 9.97 9.96
C LEU A 314 -6.49 8.71 9.69
N GLY A 315 -5.24 8.66 10.16
CA GLY A 315 -4.38 7.51 10.02
C GLY A 315 -2.90 7.84 10.18
N SER A 316 -2.12 6.80 10.40
CA SER A 316 -0.67 6.90 10.55
C SER A 316 0.00 5.64 10.03
N ARG A 317 0.97 5.79 9.13
CA ARG A 317 1.85 4.73 8.66
C ARG A 317 3.25 4.97 9.22
N PRO A 318 3.87 3.99 9.88
CA PRO A 318 5.20 4.18 10.44
C PRO A 318 6.28 4.12 9.36
N ALA A 319 7.43 4.75 9.61
CA ALA A 319 8.64 4.51 8.84
C ALA A 319 9.31 3.21 9.28
N GLY A 320 9.99 2.56 8.35
CA GLY A 320 10.85 1.41 8.63
C GLY A 320 11.81 1.17 7.48
N LYS A 321 12.98 0.62 7.77
CA LYS A 321 13.98 0.30 6.75
C LYS A 321 14.55 -1.09 6.95
N LEU A 322 14.60 -1.87 5.89
CA LEU A 322 15.31 -3.14 5.86
C LEU A 322 16.83 -2.87 5.83
N PRO A 323 17.63 -3.48 6.70
CA PRO A 323 19.09 -3.33 6.63
C PRO A 323 19.66 -3.77 5.28
N ASP A 324 20.65 -3.04 4.78
CA ASP A 324 21.27 -3.29 3.46
C ASP A 324 21.95 -4.67 3.39
N ASN A 325 22.33 -5.25 4.53
CA ASN A 325 22.90 -6.60 4.68
C ASN A 325 21.85 -7.66 5.07
N SER A 326 20.56 -7.36 4.97
CA SER A 326 19.49 -8.31 5.30
C SER A 326 19.54 -9.56 4.42
N PRO A 327 19.43 -10.76 5.01
CA PRO A 327 19.28 -12.00 4.23
C PRO A 327 18.12 -11.97 3.24
N LEU A 328 16.99 -11.36 3.61
CA LEU A 328 15.85 -11.19 2.72
C LEU A 328 16.22 -10.38 1.46
N LEU A 329 16.89 -9.23 1.63
CA LEU A 329 17.33 -8.42 0.49
C LEU A 329 18.34 -9.15 -0.36
N GLN A 330 19.26 -9.91 0.26
CA GLN A 330 20.23 -10.71 -0.47
C GLN A 330 19.53 -11.80 -1.29
N THR A 331 18.54 -12.51 -0.73
CA THR A 331 17.72 -13.50 -1.45
C THR A 331 17.03 -12.87 -2.67
N VAL A 332 16.41 -11.70 -2.53
CA VAL A 332 15.78 -11.00 -3.67
C VAL A 332 16.79 -10.67 -4.76
N ARG A 333 17.97 -10.17 -4.39
CA ARG A 333 19.05 -9.85 -5.34
C ARG A 333 19.61 -11.09 -6.03
N ASP A 334 19.73 -12.20 -5.32
CA ASP A 334 20.21 -13.47 -5.89
C ASP A 334 19.21 -14.04 -6.89
N VAL A 335 17.90 -13.99 -6.58
CA VAL A 335 16.84 -14.35 -7.51
C VAL A 335 16.83 -13.43 -8.72
N ASP A 336 16.99 -12.11 -8.52
CA ASP A 336 17.08 -11.14 -9.62
C ASP A 336 18.25 -11.44 -10.55
N ARG A 337 19.41 -11.78 -10.01
CA ARG A 337 20.57 -12.21 -10.83
C ARG A 337 20.29 -13.48 -11.61
N PHE A 338 19.68 -14.48 -10.97
CA PHE A 338 19.30 -15.73 -11.63
C PHE A 338 18.32 -15.50 -12.80
N LEU A 339 17.32 -14.64 -12.59
CA LEU A 339 16.31 -14.29 -13.59
C LEU A 339 16.78 -13.23 -14.60
N GLN A 340 18.03 -12.72 -14.48
CA GLN A 340 18.54 -11.60 -15.26
C GLN A 340 17.68 -10.33 -15.16
N ASN A 341 17.01 -10.15 -14.01
CA ASN A 341 16.25 -8.95 -13.70
C ASN A 341 17.17 -7.86 -13.14
N SER A 342 16.89 -6.62 -13.51
CA SER A 342 17.61 -5.45 -12.98
C SER A 342 16.67 -4.59 -12.18
N ALA A 343 16.82 -4.61 -10.86
CA ALA A 343 16.00 -3.83 -9.94
C ALA A 343 16.84 -2.84 -9.12
N ARG A 344 16.28 -1.67 -8.87
CA ARG A 344 16.83 -0.65 -7.98
C ARG A 344 16.11 -0.66 -6.64
N ILE A 345 16.84 -0.29 -5.61
CA ILE A 345 16.27 -0.03 -4.28
C ILE A 345 15.50 1.29 -4.32
N GLU A 346 14.32 1.29 -3.70
CA GLU A 346 13.53 2.51 -3.54
C GLU A 346 12.83 2.57 -2.18
N SER A 347 12.27 3.75 -1.91
CA SER A 347 11.40 4.03 -0.76
C SER A 347 9.98 4.24 -1.27
N SER A 348 8.99 3.61 -0.64
CA SER A 348 7.57 3.78 -0.94
C SER A 348 6.73 3.62 0.33
N SER A 349 5.44 3.90 0.25
CA SER A 349 4.50 3.63 1.35
C SER A 349 3.62 2.46 0.91
N THR A 350 3.76 1.31 1.54
CA THR A 350 3.10 0.04 1.20
C THR A 350 2.82 -0.76 2.47
N ASP A 351 2.23 -1.93 2.36
CA ASP A 351 2.06 -2.87 3.47
C ASP A 351 3.38 -3.28 4.15
N ALA A 352 4.51 -3.14 3.46
CA ALA A 352 5.83 -3.38 4.07
C ALA A 352 6.19 -2.37 5.19
N ASN A 353 5.54 -1.20 5.25
CA ASN A 353 5.83 -0.18 6.26
C ASN A 353 5.73 -0.71 7.69
N LEU A 354 4.61 -1.40 7.99
CA LEU A 354 4.36 -1.86 9.36
C LEU A 354 5.37 -2.91 9.82
N PRO A 355 5.58 -4.04 9.11
CA PRO A 355 6.55 -5.03 9.54
C PRO A 355 7.97 -4.44 9.60
N LEU A 356 8.38 -3.58 8.66
CA LEU A 356 9.68 -2.89 8.71
C LEU A 356 9.86 -2.05 9.98
N SER A 357 8.81 -1.33 10.40
CA SER A 357 8.85 -0.53 11.64
C SER A 357 9.01 -1.37 12.89
N MET A 358 8.52 -2.60 12.85
CA MET A 358 8.62 -3.60 13.93
C MET A 358 9.90 -4.45 13.83
N LYS A 359 10.81 -4.12 12.88
CA LYS A 359 12.05 -4.86 12.60
C LYS A 359 11.81 -6.30 12.11
N ILE A 360 10.64 -6.58 11.58
CA ILE A 360 10.36 -7.82 10.86
C ILE A 360 10.89 -7.63 9.44
N PRO A 361 11.71 -8.57 8.92
CA PRO A 361 12.21 -8.47 7.55
C PRO A 361 11.06 -8.37 6.54
N ALA A 362 10.99 -7.28 5.79
CA ALA A 362 9.94 -7.08 4.78
C ALA A 362 10.47 -6.35 3.54
N VAL A 363 9.84 -6.64 2.39
CA VAL A 363 10.03 -5.93 1.12
C VAL A 363 8.69 -5.76 0.42
N SER A 364 8.57 -4.73 -0.43
CA SER A 364 7.51 -4.71 -1.43
C SER A 364 8.11 -4.96 -2.82
N LEU A 365 7.44 -5.82 -3.60
CA LEU A 365 7.85 -6.27 -4.94
C LEU A 365 6.65 -6.19 -5.88
N GLY A 366 6.90 -5.88 -7.15
CA GLY A 366 5.85 -5.89 -8.16
C GLY A 366 5.52 -7.28 -8.70
N GLY A 367 4.25 -7.47 -9.09
CA GLY A 367 3.70 -8.73 -9.61
C GLY A 367 4.10 -9.10 -11.04
N GLY A 368 4.82 -8.22 -11.77
CA GLY A 368 5.23 -8.41 -13.16
C GLY A 368 4.32 -7.72 -14.18
N GLY A 369 4.83 -7.55 -15.39
CA GLY A 369 4.21 -6.75 -16.44
C GLY A 369 4.58 -5.27 -16.35
N LYS A 370 3.75 -4.43 -16.97
CA LYS A 370 3.93 -2.98 -16.99
C LYS A 370 2.60 -2.31 -16.68
N GLY A 371 2.62 -1.22 -15.96
CA GLY A 371 1.43 -0.43 -15.64
C GLY A 371 1.74 1.05 -15.57
N GLY A 372 0.70 1.84 -15.49
CA GLY A 372 0.81 3.28 -15.31
C GLY A 372 -0.54 3.94 -15.10
N GLY A 373 -0.50 5.20 -14.65
CA GLY A 373 -1.71 5.94 -14.32
C GLY A 373 -2.39 5.48 -13.04
N ALA A 374 -1.68 4.79 -12.15
CA ALA A 374 -2.22 4.42 -10.83
C ALA A 374 -2.90 5.61 -10.15
N HIS A 375 -4.00 5.38 -9.44
CA HIS A 375 -4.83 6.39 -8.78
C HIS A 375 -5.55 7.34 -9.76
N THR A 376 -5.65 6.99 -11.03
CA THR A 376 -6.44 7.74 -12.02
C THR A 376 -7.41 6.86 -12.80
N LEU A 377 -8.47 7.44 -13.36
CA LEU A 377 -9.40 6.71 -14.22
C LEU A 377 -8.76 6.25 -15.56
N ALA A 378 -7.56 6.70 -15.89
CA ALA A 378 -6.78 6.33 -17.07
C ALA A 378 -5.75 5.23 -16.77
N GLU A 379 -5.89 4.54 -15.68
CA GLU A 379 -4.98 3.46 -15.28
C GLU A 379 -4.97 2.32 -16.29
N TRP A 380 -3.78 1.78 -16.55
CA TRP A 380 -3.58 0.73 -17.53
C TRP A 380 -2.56 -0.31 -17.09
N TYR A 381 -2.66 -1.49 -17.69
CA TYR A 381 -1.74 -2.61 -17.50
C TYR A 381 -1.43 -3.32 -18.83
N ASP A 382 -0.17 -3.74 -19.01
CA ASP A 382 0.31 -4.59 -20.13
C ASP A 382 0.98 -5.83 -19.54
N ALA A 383 0.46 -7.00 -19.87
CA ALA A 383 0.92 -8.30 -19.35
C ALA A 383 2.28 -8.77 -19.91
N THR A 384 2.89 -8.03 -20.83
CA THR A 384 4.17 -8.41 -21.45
C THR A 384 5.27 -8.51 -20.38
N GLY A 385 5.85 -9.70 -20.21
CA GLY A 385 6.89 -9.98 -19.20
C GLY A 385 6.35 -10.21 -17.78
N ARG A 386 5.05 -10.44 -17.61
CA ARG A 386 4.40 -10.74 -16.33
C ARG A 386 5.03 -11.95 -15.63
N GLU A 387 5.35 -12.98 -16.40
CA GLU A 387 5.95 -14.22 -15.91
C GLU A 387 7.24 -14.00 -15.12
N LEU A 388 8.00 -12.96 -15.46
CA LEU A 388 9.22 -12.58 -14.73
C LEU A 388 8.91 -12.22 -13.27
N GLY A 389 7.87 -11.39 -13.04
CA GLY A 389 7.46 -11.01 -11.69
C GLY A 389 6.93 -12.19 -10.88
N ILE A 390 6.09 -13.03 -11.49
CA ILE A 390 5.53 -14.21 -10.82
C ILE A 390 6.64 -15.21 -10.46
N LYS A 391 7.60 -15.48 -11.36
CA LYS A 391 8.79 -16.32 -11.09
C LYS A 391 9.64 -15.73 -9.98
N ARG A 392 9.85 -14.41 -9.99
CA ARG A 392 10.58 -13.70 -8.94
C ARG A 392 9.95 -13.92 -7.58
N LEU A 393 8.65 -13.68 -7.46
CA LEU A 393 7.89 -13.87 -6.22
C LEU A 393 7.91 -15.33 -5.77
N PHE A 394 7.72 -16.27 -6.68
CA PHE A 394 7.76 -17.72 -6.39
C PHE A 394 9.12 -18.13 -5.85
N LEU A 395 10.23 -17.80 -6.54
CA LEU A 395 11.58 -18.19 -6.14
C LEU A 395 12.03 -17.51 -4.84
N VAL A 396 11.69 -16.23 -4.64
CA VAL A 396 11.98 -15.54 -3.37
C VAL A 396 11.24 -16.20 -2.22
N THR A 397 9.94 -16.48 -2.40
CA THR A 397 9.13 -17.15 -1.38
C THR A 397 9.65 -18.56 -1.07
N ALA A 398 9.97 -19.35 -2.10
CA ALA A 398 10.49 -20.70 -1.95
C ALA A 398 11.86 -20.73 -1.25
N SER A 399 12.75 -19.80 -1.61
CA SER A 399 14.07 -19.67 -0.97
C SER A 399 13.96 -19.31 0.51
N LEU A 400 13.07 -18.37 0.85
CA LEU A 400 12.84 -17.93 2.24
C LEU A 400 12.16 -19.04 3.08
N ALA A 401 11.24 -19.76 2.46
CA ALA A 401 10.54 -20.84 3.14
C ALA A 401 11.42 -22.08 3.35
N GLY A 402 12.47 -22.24 2.55
CA GLY A 402 13.33 -23.44 2.54
C GLY A 402 12.65 -24.63 1.86
N LEU A 403 13.43 -25.48 1.20
CA LEU A 403 12.93 -26.74 0.64
C LEU A 403 13.09 -27.86 1.65
N GLN A 404 12.06 -28.67 1.76
CA GLN A 404 12.17 -29.97 2.43
C GLN A 404 13.13 -30.86 1.62
N GLN A 405 14.23 -31.29 2.25
CA GLN A 405 15.15 -32.30 1.71
C GLN A 405 14.56 -33.73 1.84
#